data_5f0bb81a8d5a01728389526363b8942a
#
_entry.id   5f0bb81a8d5a01728389526363b8942a
#
_cell.length_a   1.000
_cell.length_b   1.000
_cell.length_c   1.000
_cell.angle_alpha   90.00
_cell.angle_beta   90.00
_cell.angle_gamma   90.00
#
_symmetry.space_group_name_H-M   'P 1'
#
loop_
_entity.id
_entity.type
_entity.pdbx_description
1 polymer ?
#
loop_
_entity_poly.entity_id
_entity_poly.type
_entity_poly.pdbx_seq_one_letter_code
_entity_poly.pdbx_strand_id
1 'polypeptide(L)'
;MSHNIDKIIYINLDRRNDRREEIEQELKTMNLFDKAERFQAIDRPGKGIVGCTYSHLEVLKYAKKNNWKNVLILEDDFTFLVNKETFETKLQEFFEANIPYDVCMISYHIQQEEPTKYPFLKKVIEAQTASGYIVHQDFYDKIIELYEYAAPILDETMHHWIYANDQIWKRLQPNANWYALETRCGKQQSGYSDNSDKYMECNF
;
A
#
# COMPACT_ATOMS: atom_id res chain seq x y z
N MET A 1 -0.33 8.69 18.66
CA MET A 1 1.06 8.34 18.24
C MET A 1 1.03 6.95 17.63
N SER A 2 1.45 6.80 16.38
CA SER A 2 1.49 5.50 15.66
C SER A 2 2.63 4.61 16.18
N HIS A 3 2.57 4.28 17.49
CA HIS A 3 3.65 3.54 18.17
C HIS A 3 3.89 2.13 17.59
N ASN A 4 2.90 1.56 16.88
CA ASN A 4 2.99 0.20 16.36
C ASN A 4 3.41 0.11 14.89
N ILE A 5 3.59 1.24 14.19
CA ILE A 5 4.21 1.28 12.86
C ILE A 5 5.70 1.60 13.06
N ASP A 6 6.55 0.67 12.69
CA ASP A 6 8.01 0.83 12.84
C ASP A 6 8.55 1.81 11.82
N LYS A 7 8.06 1.74 10.57
CA LYS A 7 8.50 2.59 9.47
C LYS A 7 7.35 2.87 8.50
N ILE A 8 7.38 4.06 7.92
CA ILE A 8 6.54 4.45 6.79
C ILE A 8 7.47 4.58 5.58
N ILE A 9 7.15 3.89 4.49
CA ILE A 9 7.88 4.01 3.23
C ILE A 9 6.94 4.60 2.19
N TYR A 10 7.35 5.71 1.55
CA TYR A 10 6.64 6.21 0.39
C TYR A 10 7.47 6.00 -0.88
N ILE A 11 6.83 5.43 -1.90
CA ILE A 11 7.43 5.07 -3.18
C ILE A 11 7.25 6.25 -4.13
N ASN A 12 8.35 6.80 -4.65
CA ASN A 12 8.29 7.97 -5.54
C ASN A 12 9.39 7.94 -6.59
N LEU A 13 9.04 8.21 -7.85
CA LEU A 13 9.97 8.36 -8.96
C LEU A 13 10.79 9.64 -8.82
N ASP A 14 12.09 9.59 -9.11
CA ASP A 14 12.99 10.74 -8.97
C ASP A 14 12.54 11.96 -9.79
N ARG A 15 11.98 11.73 -10.97
CA ARG A 15 11.48 12.80 -11.83
C ARG A 15 10.17 13.45 -11.36
N ARG A 16 9.43 12.78 -10.44
CA ARG A 16 8.14 13.26 -9.92
C ARG A 16 8.34 14.05 -8.63
N ASN A 17 9.07 15.18 -8.73
CA ASN A 17 9.24 16.10 -7.60
C ASN A 17 7.91 16.72 -7.14
N ASP A 18 6.97 16.95 -8.07
CA ASP A 18 5.61 17.38 -7.80
C ASP A 18 4.91 16.47 -6.80
N ARG A 19 4.83 15.17 -7.09
CA ARG A 19 4.21 14.18 -6.21
C ARG A 19 4.99 13.97 -4.91
N ARG A 20 6.32 14.08 -4.98
CA ARG A 20 7.15 14.03 -3.77
C ARG A 20 6.77 15.14 -2.78
N GLU A 21 6.64 16.37 -3.26
CA GLU A 21 6.25 17.50 -2.42
C GLU A 21 4.85 17.31 -1.84
N GLU A 22 3.90 16.79 -2.63
CA GLU A 22 2.54 16.50 -2.21
C GLU A 22 2.49 15.45 -1.10
N ILE A 23 3.09 14.27 -1.28
CA ILE A 23 3.07 13.21 -0.25
C ILE A 23 3.85 13.62 1.01
N GLU A 24 4.97 14.34 0.88
CA GLU A 24 5.72 14.85 2.03
C GLU A 24 4.89 15.89 2.82
N GLN A 25 4.09 16.72 2.13
CA GLN A 25 3.18 17.66 2.78
C GLN A 25 2.04 16.94 3.52
N GLU A 26 1.44 15.90 2.92
CA GLU A 26 0.46 15.02 3.56
C GLU A 26 1.04 14.43 4.86
N LEU A 27 2.23 13.84 4.78
CA LEU A 27 2.91 13.23 5.93
C LEU A 27 3.25 14.24 7.03
N LYS A 28 3.64 15.48 6.68
CA LYS A 28 3.88 16.57 7.65
C LYS A 28 2.58 16.98 8.34
N THR A 29 1.50 17.14 7.57
CA THR A 29 0.17 17.50 8.10
C THR A 29 -0.32 16.47 9.11
N MET A 30 -0.05 15.20 8.84
CA MET A 30 -0.40 14.07 9.72
C MET A 30 0.60 13.84 10.86
N ASN A 31 1.70 14.61 10.94
CA ASN A 31 2.81 14.42 11.88
C ASN A 31 3.45 13.02 11.81
N LEU A 32 3.58 12.51 10.60
CA LEU A 32 4.14 11.18 10.30
C LEU A 32 5.51 11.27 9.59
N PHE A 33 5.91 12.45 9.16
CA PHE A 33 7.10 12.66 8.32
C PHE A 33 8.39 12.15 8.97
N ASP A 34 8.55 12.31 10.28
CA ASP A 34 9.76 11.87 11.00
C ASP A 34 9.96 10.33 10.98
N LYS A 35 8.87 9.57 10.78
CA LYS A 35 8.93 8.12 10.60
C LYS A 35 8.99 7.69 9.13
N ALA A 36 8.78 8.63 8.22
CA ALA A 36 8.72 8.35 6.80
C ALA A 36 10.10 8.32 6.17
N GLU A 37 10.26 7.47 5.18
CA GLU A 37 11.44 7.37 4.35
C GLU A 37 11.01 7.21 2.90
N ARG A 38 11.67 7.97 2.02
CA ARG A 38 11.47 7.86 0.59
C ARG A 38 12.17 6.63 0.05
N PHE A 39 11.43 5.79 -0.65
CA PHE A 39 11.99 4.76 -1.50
C PHE A 39 12.01 5.27 -2.95
N GLN A 40 13.20 5.32 -3.55
CA GLN A 40 13.33 5.66 -4.95
C GLN A 40 12.69 4.58 -5.82
N ALA A 41 11.57 4.89 -6.45
CA ALA A 41 10.83 3.95 -7.30
C ALA A 41 11.70 3.47 -8.47
N ILE A 42 11.49 2.22 -8.85
CA ILE A 42 12.15 1.64 -10.02
C ILE A 42 11.52 2.22 -11.29
N ASP A 43 12.28 3.03 -11.99
CA ASP A 43 11.83 3.64 -13.23
C ASP A 43 11.93 2.64 -14.41
N ARG A 44 10.81 2.40 -15.07
CA ARG A 44 10.71 1.57 -16.28
C ARG A 44 9.99 2.37 -17.36
N PRO A 45 10.69 3.20 -18.14
CA PRO A 45 10.08 4.02 -19.18
C PRO A 45 9.23 3.18 -20.16
N GLY A 46 7.98 3.58 -20.38
CA GLY A 46 7.00 2.85 -21.19
C GLY A 46 6.41 1.59 -20.54
N LYS A 47 6.86 1.24 -19.33
CA LYS A 47 6.37 0.10 -18.54
C LYS A 47 6.19 0.49 -17.08
N GLY A 48 5.51 1.61 -16.80
CA GLY A 48 5.38 2.17 -15.44
C GLY A 48 4.82 1.16 -14.44
N ILE A 49 3.80 0.37 -14.85
CA ILE A 49 3.19 -0.66 -13.99
C ILE A 49 4.18 -1.77 -13.58
N VAL A 50 5.15 -2.08 -14.45
CA VAL A 50 6.24 -3.02 -14.14
C VAL A 50 7.15 -2.41 -13.07
N GLY A 51 7.54 -1.14 -13.27
CA GLY A 51 8.35 -0.39 -12.30
C GLY A 51 7.67 -0.29 -10.94
N CYS A 52 6.36 -0.01 -10.91
CA CYS A 52 5.53 0.00 -9.70
C CYS A 52 5.59 -1.36 -8.98
N THR A 53 5.33 -2.47 -9.69
CA THR A 53 5.36 -3.82 -9.12
C THR A 53 6.74 -4.16 -8.52
N TYR A 54 7.83 -3.88 -9.24
CA TYR A 54 9.18 -4.08 -8.70
C TYR A 54 9.49 -3.17 -7.51
N SER A 55 8.98 -1.93 -7.49
CA SER A 55 9.18 -1.01 -6.36
C SER A 55 8.54 -1.55 -5.09
N HIS A 56 7.31 -2.05 -5.16
CA HIS A 56 6.65 -2.70 -4.02
C HIS A 56 7.40 -3.96 -3.56
N LEU A 57 7.89 -4.79 -4.49
CA LEU A 57 8.73 -5.95 -4.18
C LEU A 57 9.98 -5.55 -3.39
N GLU A 58 10.73 -4.56 -3.87
CA GLU A 58 11.98 -4.15 -3.23
C GLU A 58 11.74 -3.43 -1.89
N VAL A 59 10.64 -2.69 -1.73
CA VAL A 59 10.23 -2.13 -0.42
C VAL A 59 9.97 -3.23 0.60
N LEU A 60 9.29 -4.30 0.22
CA LEU A 60 9.04 -5.45 1.11
C LEU A 60 10.34 -6.17 1.50
N LYS A 61 11.26 -6.36 0.55
CA LYS A 61 12.60 -6.90 0.83
C LYS A 61 13.39 -6.00 1.77
N TYR A 62 13.28 -4.69 1.57
CA TYR A 62 13.93 -3.69 2.43
C TYR A 62 13.35 -3.71 3.84
N ALA A 63 12.02 -3.80 3.98
CA ALA A 63 11.35 -3.93 5.27
C ALA A 63 11.78 -5.22 6.01
N LYS A 64 11.81 -6.35 5.30
CA LYS A 64 12.29 -7.63 5.85
C LYS A 64 13.75 -7.55 6.31
N LYS A 65 14.64 -6.98 5.51
CA LYS A 65 16.07 -6.82 5.84
C LYS A 65 16.28 -5.99 7.11
N ASN A 66 15.42 -5.00 7.36
CA ASN A 66 15.49 -4.14 8.53
C ASN A 66 14.73 -4.71 9.75
N ASN A 67 14.11 -5.88 9.63
CA ASN A 67 13.30 -6.52 10.67
C ASN A 67 12.18 -5.62 11.23
N TRP A 68 11.58 -4.77 10.40
CA TRP A 68 10.43 -3.98 10.80
C TRP A 68 9.22 -4.89 10.95
N LYS A 69 8.61 -4.84 12.13
CA LYS A 69 7.45 -5.68 12.44
C LYS A 69 6.21 -5.25 11.63
N ASN A 70 5.98 -3.94 11.54
CA ASN A 70 4.86 -3.35 10.83
C ASN A 70 5.36 -2.20 9.96
N VAL A 71 5.28 -2.35 8.65
CA VAL A 71 5.61 -1.28 7.70
C VAL A 71 4.33 -0.74 7.06
N LEU A 72 4.18 0.58 7.05
CA LEU A 72 3.18 1.27 6.24
C LEU A 72 3.82 1.65 4.91
N ILE A 73 3.27 1.15 3.82
CA ILE A 73 3.72 1.43 2.45
C ILE A 73 2.71 2.35 1.79
N LEU A 74 3.20 3.46 1.22
CA LEU A 74 2.41 4.45 0.51
C LEU A 74 2.97 4.65 -0.90
N GLU A 75 2.09 4.90 -1.88
CA GLU A 75 2.48 5.47 -3.18
C GLU A 75 2.49 7.00 -3.09
N ASP A 76 3.19 7.66 -4.00
CA ASP A 76 3.34 9.13 -3.99
C ASP A 76 2.07 9.90 -4.39
N ASP A 77 1.04 9.20 -4.85
CA ASP A 77 -0.29 9.74 -5.12
C ASP A 77 -1.34 9.39 -4.03
N PHE A 78 -0.88 8.90 -2.89
CA PHE A 78 -1.75 8.71 -1.73
C PHE A 78 -2.11 10.05 -1.08
N THR A 79 -3.38 10.21 -0.69
CA THR A 79 -3.84 11.33 0.14
C THR A 79 -4.72 10.84 1.27
N PHE A 80 -4.62 11.49 2.44
CA PHE A 80 -5.47 11.17 3.58
C PHE A 80 -6.89 11.70 3.38
N LEU A 81 -7.90 10.90 3.74
CA LEU A 81 -9.32 11.27 3.75
C LEU A 81 -9.81 11.70 5.13
N VAL A 82 -8.99 11.50 6.14
CA VAL A 82 -9.29 11.77 7.54
C VAL A 82 -8.23 12.68 8.15
N ASN A 83 -8.57 13.39 9.22
CA ASN A 83 -7.57 14.16 9.95
C ASN A 83 -6.68 13.25 10.82
N LYS A 84 -5.61 13.84 11.37
CA LYS A 84 -4.62 13.16 12.21
C LYS A 84 -5.24 12.42 13.37
N GLU A 85 -6.13 13.07 14.12
CA GLU A 85 -6.76 12.49 15.33
C GLU A 85 -7.57 11.23 14.97
N THR A 86 -8.33 11.30 13.89
CA THR A 86 -9.11 10.16 13.40
C THR A 86 -8.19 9.02 12.95
N PHE A 87 -7.13 9.32 12.20
CA PHE A 87 -6.17 8.31 11.75
C PHE A 87 -5.48 7.62 12.92
N GLU A 88 -4.97 8.39 13.88
CA GLU A 88 -4.34 7.85 15.10
C GLU A 88 -5.32 6.98 15.90
N THR A 89 -6.57 7.42 16.05
CA THR A 89 -7.61 6.65 16.73
C THR A 89 -7.88 5.32 16.03
N LYS A 90 -8.02 5.32 14.69
CA LYS A 90 -8.28 4.09 13.93
C LYS A 90 -7.12 3.11 13.97
N LEU A 91 -5.88 3.59 13.92
CA LEU A 91 -4.70 2.74 14.10
C LEU A 91 -4.59 2.21 15.52
N GLN A 92 -4.88 3.01 16.53
CA GLN A 92 -4.89 2.58 17.91
C GLN A 92 -5.92 1.47 18.13
N GLU A 93 -7.17 1.68 17.68
CA GLU A 93 -8.25 0.69 17.74
C GLU A 93 -7.84 -0.64 17.09
N PHE A 94 -7.22 -0.57 15.92
CA PHE A 94 -6.73 -1.74 15.19
C PHE A 94 -5.64 -2.51 15.95
N PHE A 95 -4.60 -1.83 16.42
CA PHE A 95 -3.48 -2.49 17.07
C PHE A 95 -3.79 -2.97 18.50
N GLU A 96 -4.63 -2.22 19.27
CA GLU A 96 -5.03 -2.62 20.63
C GLU A 96 -5.95 -3.83 20.64
N ALA A 97 -6.69 -4.06 19.57
CA ALA A 97 -7.51 -5.26 19.43
C ALA A 97 -6.68 -6.57 19.38
N ASN A 98 -5.36 -6.46 19.15
CA ASN A 98 -4.42 -7.57 19.11
C ASN A 98 -4.89 -8.74 18.23
N ILE A 99 -5.42 -8.41 17.06
CA ILE A 99 -5.93 -9.37 16.07
C ILE A 99 -4.75 -9.84 15.23
N PRO A 100 -4.58 -11.16 15.02
CA PRO A 100 -3.65 -11.64 14.01
C PRO A 100 -4.00 -11.04 12.64
N TYR A 101 -3.05 -10.39 11.98
CA TYR A 101 -3.23 -9.85 10.65
C TYR A 101 -1.94 -10.02 9.83
N ASP A 102 -2.13 -10.12 8.54
CA ASP A 102 -1.08 -10.21 7.54
C ASP A 102 -0.93 -8.86 6.82
N VAL A 103 -2.06 -8.30 6.37
CA VAL A 103 -2.14 -6.98 5.73
C VAL A 103 -3.36 -6.22 6.23
N CYS A 104 -3.21 -4.90 6.45
CA CYS A 104 -4.32 -3.99 6.73
C CYS A 104 -4.29 -2.82 5.73
N MET A 105 -5.30 -2.74 4.87
CA MET A 105 -5.44 -1.68 3.87
C MET A 105 -6.04 -0.44 4.51
N ILE A 106 -5.45 0.72 4.23
CA ILE A 106 -5.96 2.04 4.63
C ILE A 106 -6.50 2.83 3.42
N SER A 107 -6.08 2.43 2.22
CA SER A 107 -6.60 2.85 0.92
C SER A 107 -6.93 1.60 0.11
N TYR A 108 -8.12 1.54 -0.51
CA TYR A 108 -8.58 0.32 -1.15
C TYR A 108 -9.75 0.56 -2.10
N HIS A 109 -9.86 -0.31 -3.09
CA HIS A 109 -11.08 -0.57 -3.86
C HIS A 109 -11.47 -2.03 -3.64
N ILE A 110 -12.47 -2.27 -2.77
CA ILE A 110 -12.93 -3.62 -2.42
C ILE A 110 -13.99 -4.07 -3.43
N GLN A 111 -13.78 -5.24 -4.05
CA GLN A 111 -14.75 -5.93 -4.89
C GLN A 111 -15.55 -6.97 -4.11
N GLN A 112 -14.91 -7.62 -3.12
CA GLN A 112 -15.57 -8.61 -2.27
C GLN A 112 -15.02 -8.56 -0.85
N GLU A 113 -15.92 -8.53 0.14
CA GLU A 113 -15.60 -8.54 1.55
C GLU A 113 -16.51 -9.47 2.34
N GLU A 114 -16.08 -9.84 3.53
CA GLU A 114 -16.88 -10.53 4.53
C GLU A 114 -16.94 -9.70 5.81
N PRO A 115 -18.06 -9.78 6.57
CA PRO A 115 -18.14 -9.13 7.85
C PRO A 115 -17.18 -9.77 8.85
N THR A 116 -16.66 -8.96 9.79
CA THR A 116 -15.89 -9.43 10.92
C THR A 116 -16.65 -9.24 12.22
N LYS A 117 -16.20 -9.86 13.31
CA LYS A 117 -16.70 -9.55 14.65
C LYS A 117 -16.24 -8.19 15.17
N TYR A 118 -15.35 -7.53 14.47
CA TYR A 118 -14.77 -6.23 14.80
C TYR A 118 -15.40 -5.16 13.91
N PRO A 119 -16.22 -4.26 14.45
CA PRO A 119 -16.98 -3.29 13.64
C PRO A 119 -16.12 -2.24 12.93
N PHE A 120 -14.84 -2.15 13.28
CA PHE A 120 -13.87 -1.26 12.66
C PHE A 120 -13.02 -1.91 11.54
N LEU A 121 -13.29 -3.20 11.23
CA LEU A 121 -12.58 -3.96 10.20
C LEU A 121 -13.50 -4.67 9.23
N LYS A 122 -13.10 -4.72 7.98
CA LYS A 122 -13.62 -5.59 6.92
C LYS A 122 -12.63 -6.71 6.65
N LYS A 123 -13.10 -7.94 6.49
CA LYS A 123 -12.29 -9.04 5.95
C LYS A 123 -12.28 -8.91 4.44
N VAL A 124 -11.12 -8.67 3.87
CA VAL A 124 -10.97 -8.55 2.43
C VAL A 124 -10.89 -9.94 1.80
N ILE A 125 -11.74 -10.17 0.79
CA ILE A 125 -11.74 -11.36 -0.05
C ILE A 125 -11.18 -11.01 -1.43
N GLU A 126 -11.57 -9.84 -1.98
CA GLU A 126 -10.99 -9.31 -3.20
C GLU A 126 -10.94 -7.80 -3.15
N ALA A 127 -9.74 -7.23 -3.23
CA ALA A 127 -9.50 -5.80 -3.32
C ALA A 127 -8.27 -5.49 -4.17
N GLN A 128 -8.28 -4.29 -4.74
CA GLN A 128 -7.15 -3.71 -5.45
C GLN A 128 -6.81 -2.33 -4.89
N THR A 129 -5.84 -1.65 -5.49
CA THR A 129 -5.28 -0.37 -5.08
C THR A 129 -4.24 -0.52 -3.97
N ALA A 130 -2.97 -0.45 -4.35
CA ALA A 130 -1.84 -0.60 -3.43
C ALA A 130 -1.30 0.75 -2.94
N SER A 131 -2.09 1.83 -3.02
CA SER A 131 -1.61 3.18 -2.69
C SER A 131 -1.37 3.40 -1.18
N GLY A 132 -1.97 2.58 -0.28
CA GLY A 132 -1.73 2.68 1.16
C GLY A 132 -2.13 1.42 1.92
N TYR A 133 -1.13 0.70 2.51
CA TYR A 133 -1.38 -0.53 3.26
C TYR A 133 -0.27 -0.83 4.27
N ILE A 134 -0.63 -1.51 5.36
CA ILE A 134 0.28 -1.97 6.41
C ILE A 134 0.51 -3.46 6.23
N VAL A 135 1.78 -3.90 6.28
CA VAL A 135 2.16 -5.32 6.22
C VAL A 135 2.85 -5.73 7.50
N HIS A 136 2.44 -6.88 8.05
CA HIS A 136 3.11 -7.51 9.19
C HIS A 136 4.31 -8.35 8.71
N GLN A 137 5.37 -8.37 9.49
CA GLN A 137 6.63 -9.06 9.13
C GLN A 137 6.46 -10.54 8.79
N ASP A 138 5.52 -11.25 9.43
CA ASP A 138 5.30 -12.68 9.21
C ASP A 138 4.73 -12.98 7.81
N PHE A 139 4.29 -11.95 7.10
CA PHE A 139 3.72 -12.08 5.76
C PHE A 139 4.64 -11.62 4.63
N TYR A 140 5.79 -11.01 4.96
CA TYR A 140 6.71 -10.52 3.94
C TYR A 140 7.10 -11.59 2.93
N ASP A 141 7.48 -12.78 3.39
CA ASP A 141 7.95 -13.86 2.52
C ASP A 141 6.90 -14.28 1.48
N LYS A 142 5.63 -14.37 1.90
CA LYS A 142 4.54 -14.76 1.01
C LYS A 142 4.29 -13.73 -0.09
N ILE A 143 4.30 -12.44 0.23
CA ILE A 143 4.10 -11.39 -0.78
C ILE A 143 5.35 -11.27 -1.67
N ILE A 144 6.55 -11.34 -1.09
CA ILE A 144 7.82 -11.31 -1.84
C ILE A 144 7.85 -12.43 -2.87
N GLU A 145 7.60 -13.68 -2.45
CA GLU A 145 7.57 -14.84 -3.36
C GLU A 145 6.55 -14.64 -4.49
N LEU A 146 5.36 -14.14 -4.16
CA LEU A 146 4.32 -13.87 -5.16
C LEU A 146 4.75 -12.79 -6.17
N TYR A 147 5.38 -11.71 -5.70
CA TYR A 147 5.82 -10.64 -6.58
C TYR A 147 7.07 -11.03 -7.39
N GLU A 148 7.99 -11.83 -6.84
CA GLU A 148 9.12 -12.40 -7.57
C GLU A 148 8.65 -13.33 -8.70
N TYR A 149 7.57 -14.07 -8.49
CA TYR A 149 6.92 -14.85 -9.54
C TYR A 149 6.27 -13.96 -10.61
N ALA A 150 5.51 -12.94 -10.18
CA ALA A 150 4.65 -12.16 -11.07
C ALA A 150 5.39 -11.09 -11.88
N ALA A 151 6.36 -10.39 -11.28
CA ALA A 151 7.00 -9.23 -11.90
C ALA A 151 7.75 -9.55 -13.22
N PRO A 152 8.50 -10.66 -13.36
CA PRO A 152 9.11 -11.03 -14.64
C PRO A 152 8.08 -11.35 -15.72
N ILE A 153 6.98 -12.03 -15.36
CA ILE A 153 5.89 -12.34 -16.29
C ILE A 153 5.18 -11.07 -16.74
N LEU A 154 4.96 -10.13 -15.80
CA LEU A 154 4.40 -8.82 -16.12
C LEU A 154 5.31 -8.05 -17.11
N ASP A 155 6.62 -8.04 -16.86
CA ASP A 155 7.59 -7.35 -17.74
C ASP A 155 7.63 -7.94 -19.15
N GLU A 156 7.47 -9.25 -19.28
CA GLU A 156 7.44 -9.94 -20.57
C GLU A 156 6.11 -9.75 -21.31
N THR A 157 4.99 -9.93 -20.61
CA THR A 157 3.66 -10.05 -21.23
C THR A 157 2.84 -8.78 -21.21
N MET A 158 3.13 -7.85 -20.31
CA MET A 158 2.32 -6.66 -20.01
C MET A 158 0.86 -6.97 -19.61
N HIS A 159 0.56 -8.20 -19.16
CA HIS A 159 -0.77 -8.59 -18.69
C HIS A 159 -1.01 -8.03 -17.27
N HIS A 160 -1.08 -6.69 -17.15
CA HIS A 160 -1.17 -5.98 -15.87
C HIS A 160 -2.44 -6.35 -15.08
N TRP A 161 -3.56 -6.67 -15.74
CA TRP A 161 -4.82 -7.09 -15.10
C TRP A 161 -4.72 -8.46 -14.38
N ILE A 162 -3.58 -9.17 -14.51
CA ILE A 162 -3.30 -10.43 -13.82
C ILE A 162 -2.09 -10.29 -12.89
N TYR A 163 -1.01 -9.65 -13.38
CA TYR A 163 0.31 -9.73 -12.76
C TYR A 163 0.79 -8.43 -12.11
N ALA A 164 0.05 -7.31 -12.22
CA ALA A 164 0.38 -6.12 -11.44
C ALA A 164 0.27 -6.44 -9.94
N ASN A 165 1.05 -5.74 -9.12
CA ASN A 165 1.13 -5.96 -7.67
C ASN A 165 -0.25 -6.04 -7.00
N ASP A 166 -1.16 -5.12 -7.33
CA ASP A 166 -2.51 -5.04 -6.77
C ASP A 166 -3.53 -5.99 -7.43
N GLN A 167 -3.15 -6.70 -8.48
CA GLN A 167 -3.96 -7.73 -9.10
C GLN A 167 -3.53 -9.13 -8.65
N ILE A 168 -2.22 -9.40 -8.67
CA ILE A 168 -1.72 -10.72 -8.32
C ILE A 168 -1.92 -11.03 -6.83
N TRP A 169 -1.86 -10.03 -5.93
CA TRP A 169 -2.06 -10.22 -4.50
C TRP A 169 -3.46 -10.70 -4.12
N LYS A 170 -4.46 -10.52 -5.01
CA LYS A 170 -5.82 -11.04 -4.82
C LYS A 170 -5.84 -12.57 -4.59
N ARG A 171 -4.83 -13.28 -5.08
CA ARG A 171 -4.68 -14.73 -4.84
C ARG A 171 -4.41 -15.09 -3.38
N LEU A 172 -3.85 -14.15 -2.60
CA LEU A 172 -3.55 -14.36 -1.18
C LEU A 172 -4.72 -13.95 -0.27
N GLN A 173 -5.50 -12.95 -0.67
CA GLN A 173 -6.47 -12.28 0.18
C GLN A 173 -7.52 -13.20 0.82
N PRO A 174 -8.15 -14.16 0.13
CA PRO A 174 -9.17 -15.03 0.74
C PRO A 174 -8.63 -15.88 1.89
N ASN A 175 -7.37 -16.33 1.79
CA ASN A 175 -6.75 -17.28 2.70
C ASN A 175 -5.79 -16.65 3.71
N ALA A 176 -5.58 -15.32 3.65
CA ALA A 176 -4.74 -14.56 4.56
C ALA A 176 -5.60 -13.79 5.57
N ASN A 177 -5.02 -13.34 6.67
CA ASN A 177 -5.63 -12.37 7.58
C ASN A 177 -5.54 -10.96 6.96
N TRP A 178 -6.21 -10.79 5.81
CA TRP A 178 -6.19 -9.56 5.03
C TRP A 178 -7.40 -8.70 5.38
N TYR A 179 -7.15 -7.54 5.94
CA TYR A 179 -8.19 -6.63 6.40
C TYR A 179 -8.11 -5.27 5.72
N ALA A 180 -9.20 -4.53 5.81
CA ALA A 180 -9.26 -3.10 5.54
C ALA A 180 -9.91 -2.41 6.75
N LEU A 181 -9.45 -1.20 7.07
CA LEU A 181 -10.15 -0.39 8.07
C LEU A 181 -11.55 -0.05 7.56
N GLU A 182 -12.61 -0.19 8.39
CA GLU A 182 -13.98 0.21 8.01
C GLU A 182 -14.03 1.67 7.59
N THR A 183 -13.35 2.55 8.33
CA THR A 183 -13.12 3.93 7.92
C THR A 183 -11.94 3.96 6.96
N ARG A 184 -12.21 4.16 5.67
CA ARG A 184 -11.14 4.34 4.68
C ARG A 184 -10.36 5.62 5.00
N CYS A 185 -9.09 5.46 5.38
CA CYS A 185 -8.26 6.58 5.84
C CYS A 185 -7.56 7.33 4.71
N GLY A 186 -7.48 6.73 3.52
CA GLY A 186 -6.83 7.35 2.38
C GLY A 186 -7.39 6.88 1.05
N LYS A 187 -6.95 7.53 0.00
CA LYS A 187 -7.25 7.18 -1.40
C LYS A 187 -6.07 7.52 -2.31
N GLN A 188 -6.10 7.01 -3.50
CA GLN A 188 -5.27 7.46 -4.60
C GLN A 188 -5.82 8.78 -5.17
N GLN A 189 -4.95 9.77 -5.39
CA GLN A 189 -5.32 11.03 -6.03
C GLN A 189 -5.55 10.83 -7.53
N SER A 190 -6.51 11.59 -8.07
CA SER A 190 -6.64 11.73 -9.52
C SER A 190 -5.47 12.53 -10.07
N GLY A 191 -4.92 12.12 -11.20
CA GLY A 191 -3.78 12.80 -11.78
C GLY A 191 -3.20 12.04 -12.98
N TYR A 192 -2.10 12.58 -13.52
CA TYR A 192 -1.36 11.88 -14.55
C TYR A 192 -0.66 10.66 -13.98
N SER A 193 -0.95 9.49 -14.55
CA SER A 193 -0.41 8.20 -14.13
C SER A 193 0.75 7.78 -15.03
N ASP A 194 1.94 7.64 -14.45
CA ASP A 194 3.11 7.07 -15.14
C ASP A 194 2.91 5.57 -15.48
N ASN A 195 1.99 4.88 -14.81
CA ASN A 195 1.68 3.47 -15.07
C ASN A 195 0.88 3.28 -16.37
N SER A 196 -0.02 4.21 -16.67
CA SER A 196 -0.93 4.12 -17.81
C SER A 196 -0.68 5.18 -18.89
N ASP A 197 0.29 6.09 -18.67
CA ASP A 197 0.65 7.20 -19.55
C ASP A 197 -0.54 8.09 -19.94
N LYS A 198 -1.43 8.34 -18.97
CA LYS A 198 -2.64 9.16 -19.15
C LYS A 198 -3.15 9.72 -17.82
N TYR A 199 -4.04 10.70 -17.93
CA TYR A 199 -4.77 11.22 -16.78
C TYR A 199 -5.78 10.18 -16.30
N MET A 200 -5.73 9.86 -14.98
CA MET A 200 -6.64 8.93 -14.31
C MET A 200 -7.53 9.67 -13.32
N GLU A 201 -8.83 9.43 -13.40
CA GLU A 201 -9.76 9.83 -12.34
C GLU A 201 -9.92 8.68 -11.35
N CYS A 202 -9.53 8.91 -10.11
CA CYS A 202 -9.65 7.94 -9.02
C CYS A 202 -10.78 8.37 -8.09
N ASN A 203 -11.97 7.82 -8.31
CA ASN A 203 -13.20 8.15 -7.56
C ASN A 203 -13.51 7.13 -6.44
N PHE A 204 -12.58 6.23 -6.13
CA PHE A 204 -12.74 5.16 -5.13
C PHE A 204 -11.60 5.19 -4.12
#